data_70cfbdbf62ef249b62287f61706bb477
#
_entry.id   70cfbdbf62ef249b62287f61706bb477
#
_cell.length_a   1.000
_cell.length_b   1.000
_cell.length_c   1.000
_cell.angle_alpha   90.00
_cell.angle_beta   90.00
_cell.angle_gamma   90.00
#
_symmetry.space_group_name_H-M   'P 1'
#
loop_
_entity.id
_entity.type
_entity.pdbx_description
1 polymer ?
#
loop_
_entity_poly.entity_id
_entity_poly.type
_entity_poly.pdbx_seq_one_letter_code
_entity_poly.pdbx_strand_id
1 'polypeptide(L)'
;MNDNCIFCAIINKKVPAEIIFEDDQFIAFKDIHPIASVHVLIVPKTHFESINDIPDEDSTSLSNLFIYAKKIAKQLGLYESGYRLLINTGKDGGQTIPHLHVHILTGKINIPDQGK
;
A
#
# COMPACT_ATOMS: atom_id res chain seq x y z
N MET A 1 10.28 -15.83 0.57
CA MET A 1 9.40 -15.12 -0.35
C MET A 1 8.20 -16.00 -0.69
N ASN A 2 7.01 -15.47 -0.72
CA ASN A 2 5.79 -16.23 -0.98
C ASN A 2 5.53 -16.30 -2.50
N ASP A 3 5.64 -17.49 -3.08
CA ASP A 3 5.51 -17.66 -4.53
C ASP A 3 4.11 -17.36 -5.06
N ASN A 4 3.08 -17.42 -4.19
CA ASN A 4 1.70 -17.16 -4.59
C ASN A 4 1.30 -15.71 -4.39
N CYS A 5 2.21 -14.86 -3.92
CA CYS A 5 1.90 -13.47 -3.64
C CYS A 5 2.22 -12.61 -4.85
N ILE A 6 1.20 -11.95 -5.39
CA ILE A 6 1.38 -11.05 -6.55
C ILE A 6 2.33 -9.90 -6.21
N PHE A 7 2.27 -9.37 -4.98
CA PHE A 7 3.17 -8.28 -4.59
C PHE A 7 4.60 -8.74 -4.44
N CYS A 8 4.82 -9.94 -3.91
CA CYS A 8 6.17 -10.53 -3.89
C CYS A 8 6.69 -10.72 -5.31
N ALA A 9 5.84 -11.11 -6.25
CA ALA A 9 6.22 -11.25 -7.65
C ALA A 9 6.63 -9.89 -8.26
N ILE A 10 5.92 -8.82 -7.91
CA ILE A 10 6.27 -7.48 -8.37
C ILE A 10 7.59 -7.04 -7.76
N ILE A 11 7.79 -7.29 -6.47
CA ILE A 11 9.05 -6.95 -5.77
C ILE A 11 10.22 -7.65 -6.43
N ASN A 12 10.04 -8.90 -6.84
CA ASN A 12 11.07 -9.70 -7.48
C ASN A 12 11.18 -9.48 -8.99
N LYS A 13 10.45 -8.50 -9.53
CA LYS A 13 10.46 -8.14 -10.94
C LYS A 13 10.02 -9.26 -11.87
N LYS A 14 9.22 -10.20 -11.35
CA LYS A 14 8.64 -11.29 -12.16
C LYS A 14 7.34 -10.86 -12.83
N VAL A 15 6.66 -9.88 -12.25
CA VAL A 15 5.41 -9.32 -12.78
C VAL A 15 5.63 -7.81 -12.93
N PRO A 16 5.28 -7.22 -14.08
CA PRO A 16 5.48 -5.79 -14.28
C PRO A 16 4.51 -4.95 -13.47
N ALA A 17 4.95 -3.74 -13.10
CA ALA A 17 4.10 -2.75 -12.45
C ALA A 17 4.68 -1.37 -12.77
N GLU A 18 3.83 -0.35 -12.70
CA GLU A 18 4.28 1.02 -12.88
C GLU A 18 4.80 1.52 -11.53
N ILE A 19 6.11 1.41 -11.34
CA ILE A 19 6.76 1.71 -10.06
C ILE A 19 6.95 3.20 -9.92
N ILE A 20 6.47 3.74 -8.79
CA ILE A 20 6.58 5.17 -8.43
C ILE A 20 7.81 5.40 -7.55
N PHE A 21 8.10 4.45 -6.67
CA PHE A 21 9.17 4.56 -5.69
C PHE A 21 9.65 3.17 -5.30
N GLU A 22 10.93 3.05 -5.01
CA GLU A 22 11.47 1.79 -4.51
C GLU A 22 12.76 2.03 -3.76
N ASP A 23 12.90 1.38 -2.60
CA ASP A 23 14.17 1.29 -1.89
C ASP A 23 14.32 -0.11 -1.31
N ASP A 24 15.23 -0.30 -0.35
CA ASP A 24 15.49 -1.61 0.26
C ASP A 24 14.30 -2.16 1.01
N GLN A 25 13.43 -1.31 1.51
CA GLN A 25 12.40 -1.68 2.46
C GLN A 25 10.99 -1.62 1.89
N PHE A 26 10.74 -0.72 0.94
CA PHE A 26 9.40 -0.48 0.41
C PHE A 26 9.42 -0.32 -1.09
N ILE A 27 8.28 -0.62 -1.71
CA ILE A 27 8.03 -0.35 -3.11
C ILE A 27 6.64 0.30 -3.21
N ALA A 28 6.49 1.25 -4.10
CA ALA A 28 5.19 1.86 -4.37
C ALA A 28 4.93 1.80 -5.87
N PHE A 29 3.70 1.44 -6.24
CA PHE A 29 3.32 1.32 -7.65
C PHE A 29 1.85 1.64 -7.82
N LYS A 30 1.46 1.98 -9.04
CA LYS A 30 0.06 2.28 -9.35
C LYS A 30 -0.77 1.01 -9.33
N ASP A 31 -1.98 1.11 -8.77
CA ASP A 31 -2.94 0.01 -8.84
C ASP A 31 -3.44 -0.10 -10.27
N ILE A 32 -3.48 -1.32 -10.82
CA ILE A 32 -3.94 -1.55 -12.19
C ILE A 32 -5.46 -1.51 -12.30
N HIS A 33 -6.18 -1.54 -11.18
CA HIS A 33 -7.64 -1.41 -11.13
C HIS A 33 -8.00 -0.26 -10.20
N PRO A 34 -7.67 0.98 -10.59
CA PRO A 34 -7.80 2.12 -9.67
C PRO A 34 -9.26 2.41 -9.33
N ILE A 35 -9.51 2.73 -8.05
CA ILE A 35 -10.83 3.15 -7.57
C ILE A 35 -10.85 4.65 -7.29
N ALA A 36 -9.80 5.36 -7.67
CA ALA A 36 -9.67 6.80 -7.47
C ALA A 36 -8.87 7.38 -8.62
N SER A 37 -8.92 8.70 -8.78
CA SER A 37 -8.15 9.40 -9.82
C SER A 37 -6.65 9.16 -9.65
N VAL A 38 -6.18 9.13 -8.39
CA VAL A 38 -4.85 8.67 -8.05
C VAL A 38 -5.00 7.50 -7.08
N HIS A 39 -4.40 6.37 -7.42
CA HIS A 39 -4.47 5.18 -6.60
C HIS A 39 -3.12 4.47 -6.64
N VAL A 40 -2.34 4.65 -5.59
CA VAL A 40 -1.00 4.10 -5.45
C VAL A 40 -0.97 3.17 -4.25
N LEU A 41 -0.26 2.06 -4.39
CA LEU A 41 -0.07 1.09 -3.31
C LEU A 41 1.34 1.22 -2.77
N ILE A 42 1.47 1.23 -1.45
CA ILE A 42 2.75 1.23 -0.76
C ILE A 42 2.89 -0.13 -0.08
N VAL A 43 3.93 -0.85 -0.41
CA VAL A 43 4.08 -2.25 -0.05
C VAL A 43 5.43 -2.47 0.61
N PRO A 44 5.47 -2.95 1.87
CA PRO A 44 6.74 -3.34 2.47
C PRO A 44 7.30 -4.55 1.74
N LYS A 45 8.61 -4.58 1.55
CA LYS A 45 9.25 -5.72 0.89
C LYS A 45 9.25 -6.96 1.77
N THR A 46 9.27 -6.77 3.10
CA THR A 46 9.03 -7.88 4.02
C THR A 46 7.59 -8.34 3.88
N HIS A 47 7.38 -9.64 3.72
CA HIS A 47 6.04 -10.18 3.55
C HIS A 47 5.35 -10.35 4.90
N PHE A 48 4.55 -9.34 5.29
CA PHE A 48 3.54 -9.48 6.33
C PHE A 48 2.22 -9.72 5.61
N GLU A 49 1.41 -10.66 6.06
CA GLU A 49 0.09 -10.86 5.42
C GLU A 49 -0.83 -9.65 5.66
N SER A 50 -0.77 -9.07 6.85
CA SER A 50 -1.54 -7.90 7.20
C SER A 50 -0.83 -7.13 8.30
N ILE A 51 -1.44 -6.00 8.71
CA ILE A 51 -0.90 -5.22 9.81
C ILE A 51 -0.84 -6.05 11.11
N ASN A 52 -1.70 -7.05 11.25
CA ASN A 52 -1.72 -7.90 12.44
C ASN A 52 -0.45 -8.75 12.59
N ASP A 53 0.29 -8.96 11.50
CA ASP A 53 1.48 -9.79 11.53
C ASP A 53 2.74 -9.02 11.93
N ILE A 54 2.65 -7.71 12.07
CA ILE A 54 3.77 -6.92 12.58
C ILE A 54 3.84 -7.17 14.09
N PRO A 55 4.97 -7.66 14.62
CA PRO A 55 5.09 -7.86 16.07
C PRO A 55 4.86 -6.56 16.83
N ASP A 56 4.24 -6.65 18.00
CA ASP A 56 3.91 -5.47 18.81
C ASP A 56 5.15 -4.66 19.17
N GLU A 57 6.28 -5.34 19.38
CA GLU A 57 7.54 -4.69 19.71
C GLU A 57 8.28 -4.11 18.50
N ASP A 58 7.79 -4.38 17.27
CA ASP A 58 8.40 -3.86 16.05
C ASP A 58 7.79 -2.53 15.66
N SER A 59 8.08 -1.50 16.44
CA SER A 59 7.57 -0.16 16.18
C SER A 59 8.15 0.44 14.89
N THR A 60 9.34 0.00 14.50
CA THR A 60 9.99 0.51 13.29
C THR A 60 9.22 0.12 12.04
N SER A 61 8.84 -1.16 11.91
CA SER A 61 8.05 -1.59 10.75
C SER A 61 6.71 -0.87 10.70
N LEU A 62 6.06 -0.72 11.84
CA LEU A 62 4.77 -0.03 11.89
C LEU A 62 4.89 1.44 11.53
N SER A 63 5.84 2.15 12.12
CA SER A 63 6.01 3.58 11.86
C SER A 63 6.44 3.84 10.41
N ASN A 64 7.24 2.95 9.84
CA ASN A 64 7.70 3.11 8.45
C ASN A 64 6.55 3.06 7.45
N LEU A 65 5.48 2.33 7.73
CA LEU A 65 4.29 2.37 6.85
C LEU A 65 3.81 3.80 6.65
N PHE A 66 3.72 4.56 7.73
CA PHE A 66 3.19 5.93 7.68
C PHE A 66 4.23 6.93 7.20
N ILE A 67 5.49 6.73 7.57
CA ILE A 67 6.58 7.58 7.10
C ILE A 67 6.70 7.49 5.59
N TYR A 68 6.70 6.29 5.02
CA TYR A 68 6.77 6.10 3.57
C TYR A 68 5.50 6.59 2.88
N ALA A 69 4.33 6.36 3.47
CA ALA A 69 3.07 6.85 2.92
C ALA A 69 3.12 8.38 2.76
N LYS A 70 3.54 9.07 3.81
CA LYS A 70 3.66 10.51 3.80
C LYS A 70 4.68 11.00 2.76
N LYS A 71 5.83 10.35 2.71
CA LYS A 71 6.91 10.70 1.80
C LYS A 71 6.48 10.54 0.33
N ILE A 72 5.82 9.43 0.02
CA ILE A 72 5.38 9.14 -1.34
C ILE A 72 4.23 10.06 -1.75
N ALA A 73 3.30 10.35 -0.84
CA ALA A 73 2.24 11.31 -1.12
C ALA A 73 2.82 12.68 -1.47
N LYS A 74 3.87 13.10 -0.77
CA LYS A 74 4.55 14.36 -1.09
C LYS A 74 5.20 14.30 -2.46
N GLN A 75 5.84 13.20 -2.79
CA GLN A 75 6.45 13.00 -4.11
C GLN A 75 5.41 13.06 -5.22
N LEU A 76 4.20 12.58 -4.95
CA LEU A 76 3.09 12.62 -5.90
C LEU A 76 2.42 13.99 -6.00
N GLY A 77 2.87 14.96 -5.21
CA GLY A 77 2.31 16.31 -5.23
C GLY A 77 1.01 16.47 -4.47
N LEU A 78 0.72 15.56 -3.53
CA LEU A 78 -0.57 15.53 -2.83
C LEU A 78 -0.57 16.26 -1.48
N TYR A 79 0.57 16.81 -1.10
CA TYR A 79 0.74 17.39 0.22
C TYR A 79 -0.28 18.49 0.52
N GLU A 80 -0.49 19.40 -0.45
CA GLU A 80 -1.37 20.55 -0.25
C GLU A 80 -2.86 20.17 -0.36
N SER A 81 -3.21 19.38 -1.39
CA SER A 81 -4.61 19.09 -1.67
C SER A 81 -5.19 17.99 -0.78
N GLY A 82 -4.33 17.14 -0.24
CA GLY A 82 -4.78 16.06 0.63
C GLY A 82 -4.95 14.73 -0.07
N TYR A 83 -5.09 13.70 0.74
CA TYR A 83 -5.22 12.33 0.26
C TYR A 83 -5.78 11.46 1.38
N ARG A 84 -6.26 10.29 0.99
CA ARG A 84 -6.76 9.29 1.94
C ARG A 84 -5.77 8.13 2.00
N LEU A 85 -5.47 7.68 3.20
CA LEU A 85 -4.74 6.42 3.41
C LEU A 85 -5.75 5.35 3.82
N LEU A 86 -5.66 4.19 3.20
CA LEU A 86 -6.55 3.07 3.48
C LEU A 86 -5.72 1.81 3.66
N ILE A 87 -5.95 1.11 4.76
CA ILE A 87 -5.35 -0.18 5.04
C ILE A 87 -6.47 -1.15 5.33
N ASN A 88 -6.62 -2.19 4.50
CA ASN A 88 -7.59 -3.25 4.73
C ASN A 88 -6.90 -4.39 5.47
N THR A 89 -7.54 -4.92 6.48
CA THR A 89 -6.98 -6.00 7.30
C THR A 89 -8.00 -7.12 7.43
N GLY A 90 -7.63 -8.29 6.93
CA GLY A 90 -8.46 -9.47 7.04
C GLY A 90 -9.68 -9.43 6.14
N LYS A 91 -10.42 -10.54 6.14
CA LYS A 91 -11.58 -10.75 5.27
C LYS A 91 -12.66 -9.69 5.50
N ASP A 92 -13.03 -9.48 6.74
CA ASP A 92 -14.11 -8.53 7.06
C ASP A 92 -13.68 -7.09 6.89
N GLY A 93 -12.37 -6.84 6.78
CA GLY A 93 -11.82 -5.53 6.47
C GLY A 93 -11.67 -5.28 4.97
N GLY A 94 -12.04 -6.26 4.15
CA GLY A 94 -11.98 -6.12 2.69
C GLY A 94 -10.59 -6.35 2.10
N GLN A 95 -9.71 -7.02 2.83
CA GLN A 95 -8.37 -7.31 2.30
C GLN A 95 -8.46 -8.49 1.32
N THR A 96 -8.10 -8.23 0.06
CA THR A 96 -8.15 -9.25 -0.99
C THR A 96 -6.78 -9.84 -1.30
N ILE A 97 -5.71 -9.10 -1.06
CA ILE A 97 -4.35 -9.57 -1.30
C ILE A 97 -3.64 -9.73 0.05
N PRO A 98 -3.21 -10.97 0.39
CA PRO A 98 -2.61 -11.24 1.70
C PRO A 98 -1.13 -10.84 1.76
N HIS A 99 -0.87 -9.57 1.53
CA HIS A 99 0.41 -8.91 1.69
C HIS A 99 0.09 -7.47 2.09
N LEU A 100 0.54 -7.07 3.26
CA LEU A 100 0.27 -5.74 3.82
C LEU A 100 0.55 -4.65 2.80
N HIS A 101 -0.39 -3.75 2.64
CA HIS A 101 -0.22 -2.59 1.76
C HIS A 101 -1.09 -1.44 2.21
N VAL A 102 -0.64 -0.22 1.89
CA VAL A 102 -1.35 1.00 2.19
C VAL A 102 -1.77 1.62 0.86
N HIS A 103 -3.05 1.92 0.70
CA HIS A 103 -3.55 2.65 -0.45
C HIS A 103 -3.40 4.14 -0.22
N ILE A 104 -2.88 4.87 -1.20
CA ILE A 104 -3.00 6.32 -1.28
C ILE A 104 -4.05 6.61 -2.33
N LEU A 105 -5.11 7.29 -1.91
CA LEU A 105 -6.25 7.58 -2.78
C LEU A 105 -6.52 9.08 -2.77
N THR A 106 -6.75 9.67 -3.93
CA THR A 106 -7.18 11.05 -4.02
C THR A 106 -7.93 11.30 -5.31
N GLY A 107 -8.60 12.46 -5.37
CA GLY A 107 -9.46 12.81 -6.49
C GLY A 107 -10.82 12.16 -6.31
N LYS A 108 -11.46 11.83 -7.43
CA LYS A 108 -12.76 11.16 -7.38
C LYS A 108 -12.54 9.72 -6.93
N ILE A 109 -13.12 9.35 -5.80
CA ILE A 109 -12.93 8.03 -5.18
C ILE A 109 -14.22 7.25 -5.31
N ASN A 110 -14.14 6.06 -5.94
CA ASN A 110 -15.29 5.18 -6.17
C ASN A 110 -15.24 3.98 -5.20
N ILE A 111 -15.16 4.29 -3.91
CA ILE A 111 -15.22 3.27 -2.87
C ILE A 111 -16.68 3.06 -2.52
N PRO A 112 -17.16 1.81 -2.42
CA PRO A 112 -18.51 1.57 -1.91
C PRO A 112 -18.69 2.23 -0.56
N ASP A 113 -19.93 2.56 -0.20
CA ASP A 113 -20.25 3.25 1.04
C ASP A 113 -19.48 2.68 2.21
N GLN A 114 -18.67 3.51 2.83
CA GLN A 114 -17.84 3.13 3.96
C GLN A 114 -18.52 3.39 5.29
N GLY A 115 -19.69 3.94 5.27
CA GLY A 115 -20.45 4.27 6.48
C GLY A 115 -19.89 5.47 7.23
N LYS A 116 -18.78 5.95 6.91
CA LYS A 116 -18.06 7.06 7.58
C LYS A 116 -17.72 6.73 9.01
#